data_b3ccddd148dd977822a2097b812ec790
#
_entry.id   b3ccddd148dd977822a2097b812ec790
#
_cell.length_a   1.000
_cell.length_b   1.000
_cell.length_c   1.000
_cell.angle_alpha   90.00
_cell.angle_beta   90.00
_cell.angle_gamma   90.00
#
_symmetry.space_group_name_H-M   'P 1'
#
loop_
_entity.id
_entity.type
_entity.pdbx_description
1 polymer ?
#
loop_
_entity_poly.entity_id
_entity_poly.type
_entity_poly.pdbx_seq_one_letter_code
_entity_poly.pdbx_strand_id
1 'polypeptide(L)'
;MVIIRKTGIGVFYYLSVMIRLVCLIFLLKGFSAISQPVQNNYLAGKTAGNFPFLEYGLGEDRLGGAKMTYLDTSVVIKVIDSTIINYKVQLSKNHFAWLAKTSFIKDSTINIQPYYLTNSWLVNGDEKYDYVTISLDEKLPYRSIQQINPSRIVVEIFGATSNTNWITQRTSAKEIKNAYYEQMEDDVFKIIIELKHAQHWGYSIYYQGKKLVIKVKRQPGDLSLEKLKIALDAGHGGDNNGATGTTTRVQEKEYTLLIAQELEKELRSQKAAVFMTRNKDTSLSMVERIEMVKKEDPDFLISIHLNSSVKDSIKGVSTYYRYIGFRPLTQYILESMVQLGLNEFGNVGSFNFTLSGPTDYPNCLVEVAFLSNKEDEKLILDPEFHKAVACQIVDGIKKWLKACQ
;
A
#
# COMPACT_ATOMS: atom_id res chain seq x y z
N MET A 1 -60.69 91.44 13.41
CA MET A 1 -61.11 90.07 13.16
C MET A 1 -59.90 89.28 12.59
N VAL A 2 -59.20 88.68 13.48
CA VAL A 2 -57.93 88.00 13.16
C VAL A 2 -58.15 86.49 13.31
N ILE A 3 -57.99 85.76 12.21
CA ILE A 3 -58.10 84.29 12.17
C ILE A 3 -56.66 83.68 12.32
N ILE A 4 -56.45 83.02 13.40
CA ILE A 4 -55.16 82.26 13.62
C ILE A 4 -55.34 80.90 13.04
N ARG A 5 -54.58 80.60 11.96
CA ARG A 5 -54.35 79.24 11.48
C ARG A 5 -53.18 78.61 12.30
N LYS A 6 -53.48 77.62 13.13
CA LYS A 6 -52.48 76.78 13.76
C LYS A 6 -52.03 75.66 12.79
N THR A 7 -50.76 75.62 12.57
CA THR A 7 -50.06 74.85 11.61
C THR A 7 -49.96 73.38 12.00
N GLY A 8 -50.35 72.48 11.07
CA GLY A 8 -50.21 70.98 11.18
C GLY A 8 -48.83 70.47 10.93
N ILE A 9 -47.76 71.25 11.10
CA ILE A 9 -46.36 70.79 10.74
C ILE A 9 -45.70 70.00 11.88
N GLY A 10 -46.08 70.13 13.13
CA GLY A 10 -45.47 69.46 14.23
C GLY A 10 -45.76 67.96 14.33
N VAL A 11 -46.94 67.51 13.94
CA VAL A 11 -47.36 66.09 14.06
C VAL A 11 -46.71 65.23 12.98
N PHE A 12 -46.50 65.77 11.79
CA PHE A 12 -45.81 65.04 10.70
C PHE A 12 -44.32 64.81 10.98
N TYR A 13 -43.65 65.69 11.70
CA TYR A 13 -42.22 65.53 12.02
C TYR A 13 -42.00 64.47 13.08
N TYR A 14 -42.84 64.39 14.09
CA TYR A 14 -42.75 63.33 15.12
C TYR A 14 -43.10 61.94 14.59
N LEU A 15 -44.06 61.82 13.68
CA LEU A 15 -44.42 60.54 13.04
C LEU A 15 -43.31 60.06 12.10
N SER A 16 -42.65 60.93 11.35
CA SER A 16 -41.53 60.62 10.47
C SER A 16 -40.29 60.19 11.23
N VAL A 17 -39.98 60.80 12.38
CA VAL A 17 -38.87 60.46 13.22
C VAL A 17 -39.11 59.09 13.96
N MET A 18 -40.32 58.84 14.45
CA MET A 18 -40.70 57.57 15.05
C MET A 18 -40.67 56.40 14.03
N ILE A 19 -41.16 56.59 12.81
CA ILE A 19 -41.11 55.57 11.74
C ILE A 19 -39.65 55.28 11.35
N ARG A 20 -38.78 56.28 11.28
CA ARG A 20 -37.35 56.08 11.02
C ARG A 20 -36.64 55.38 12.15
N LEU A 21 -36.97 55.64 13.42
CA LEU A 21 -36.41 54.94 14.59
C LEU A 21 -36.90 53.50 14.68
N VAL A 22 -38.15 53.21 14.38
CA VAL A 22 -38.71 51.85 14.35
C VAL A 22 -38.12 51.06 13.18
N CYS A 23 -37.94 51.65 12.00
CA CYS A 23 -37.24 50.99 10.88
C CYS A 23 -35.75 50.74 11.18
N LEU A 24 -35.07 51.64 11.92
CA LEU A 24 -33.67 51.41 12.33
C LEU A 24 -33.52 50.28 13.38
N ILE A 25 -34.50 50.16 14.30
CA ILE A 25 -34.53 49.08 15.30
C ILE A 25 -34.88 47.73 14.64
N PHE A 26 -35.70 47.71 13.59
CA PHE A 26 -35.96 46.50 12.80
C PHE A 26 -34.78 46.12 11.91
N LEU A 27 -34.00 47.06 11.39
CA LEU A 27 -32.76 46.79 10.65
C LEU A 27 -31.62 46.30 11.55
N LEU A 28 -31.56 46.71 12.81
CA LEU A 28 -30.56 46.22 13.78
C LEU A 28 -30.92 44.86 14.43
N LYS A 29 -32.20 44.43 14.35
CA LYS A 29 -32.60 43.10 14.81
C LYS A 29 -32.61 42.03 13.70
N GLY A 30 -32.32 42.44 12.44
CA GLY A 30 -32.44 41.58 11.26
C GLY A 30 -31.18 40.85 10.81
N PHE A 31 -30.02 40.91 11.54
CA PHE A 31 -28.82 40.21 11.15
C PHE A 31 -28.08 39.60 12.37
N SER A 32 -28.81 38.89 13.20
CA SER A 32 -28.21 37.71 13.82
C SER A 32 -28.53 36.58 12.85
N ALA A 33 -27.77 36.51 11.76
CA ALA A 33 -27.60 35.23 11.06
C ALA A 33 -26.96 34.31 12.05
N ILE A 34 -27.77 33.55 12.80
CA ILE A 34 -27.35 32.34 13.45
C ILE A 34 -26.89 31.49 12.25
N SER A 35 -25.58 31.48 12.01
CA SER A 35 -24.99 30.43 11.18
C SER A 35 -25.37 29.14 11.87
N GLN A 36 -26.42 28.48 11.39
CA GLN A 36 -26.64 27.11 11.80
C GLN A 36 -25.32 26.41 11.56
N PRO A 37 -24.77 25.67 12.54
CA PRO A 37 -23.59 24.89 12.30
C PRO A 37 -23.91 24.02 11.09
N VAL A 38 -23.13 24.16 10.02
CA VAL A 38 -23.20 23.28 8.86
C VAL A 38 -23.08 21.88 9.44
N GLN A 39 -24.19 21.15 9.47
CA GLN A 39 -24.19 19.80 9.96
C GLN A 39 -23.33 19.03 8.98
N ASN A 40 -22.04 18.84 9.33
CA ASN A 40 -21.10 18.13 8.50
C ASN A 40 -21.64 16.70 8.30
N ASN A 41 -22.15 16.41 7.13
CA ASN A 41 -22.64 15.07 6.74
C ASN A 41 -21.49 14.06 6.61
N TYR A 42 -20.43 14.20 7.41
CA TYR A 42 -19.30 13.28 7.41
C TYR A 42 -18.83 12.99 8.84
N LEU A 43 -18.16 11.86 8.99
CA LEU A 43 -17.47 11.48 10.22
C LEU A 43 -15.97 11.68 10.02
N ALA A 44 -15.32 12.45 10.90
CA ALA A 44 -13.88 12.63 10.89
C ALA A 44 -13.19 11.71 11.90
N GLY A 45 -11.97 11.28 11.57
CA GLY A 45 -11.15 10.44 12.44
C GLY A 45 -9.80 10.13 11.82
N LYS A 46 -9.17 9.10 12.34
CA LYS A 46 -7.81 8.69 11.96
C LYS A 46 -7.71 7.18 11.75
N THR A 47 -6.76 6.77 10.90
CA THR A 47 -6.37 5.37 10.80
C THR A 47 -5.78 4.86 12.09
N ALA A 48 -6.03 3.58 12.41
CA ALA A 48 -5.57 2.89 13.60
C ALA A 48 -5.32 1.40 13.34
N GLY A 49 -4.71 0.70 14.30
CA GLY A 49 -4.42 -0.72 14.21
C GLY A 49 -3.15 -1.05 13.44
N ASN A 50 -2.89 -2.36 13.27
CA ASN A 50 -1.72 -2.86 12.57
C ASN A 50 -1.99 -2.93 11.07
N PHE A 51 -1.17 -2.25 10.27
CA PHE A 51 -1.26 -2.22 8.81
C PHE A 51 -2.64 -1.82 8.27
N PRO A 52 -3.22 -0.68 8.67
CA PRO A 52 -4.46 -0.21 8.08
C PRO A 52 -4.28 -0.02 6.57
N PHE A 53 -5.28 -0.42 5.79
CA PHE A 53 -5.21 -0.31 4.34
C PHE A 53 -6.52 0.22 3.76
N LEU A 54 -6.38 0.84 2.60
CA LEU A 54 -7.51 1.25 1.77
C LEU A 54 -7.76 0.23 0.67
N GLU A 55 -9.02 0.04 0.30
CA GLU A 55 -9.46 -0.79 -0.82
C GLU A 55 -10.17 0.06 -1.87
N TYR A 56 -9.98 -0.27 -3.16
CA TYR A 56 -10.68 0.38 -4.27
C TYR A 56 -12.18 0.11 -4.26
N GLY A 57 -12.57 -1.07 -3.84
CA GLY A 57 -13.95 -1.53 -3.76
C GLY A 57 -14.07 -2.71 -2.81
N LEU A 58 -15.29 -3.09 -2.50
CA LEU A 58 -15.58 -4.29 -1.72
C LEU A 58 -15.57 -5.51 -2.66
N GLY A 59 -14.70 -6.47 -2.36
CA GLY A 59 -14.65 -7.74 -3.09
C GLY A 59 -15.57 -8.78 -2.50
N GLU A 60 -16.12 -9.63 -3.34
CA GLU A 60 -17.01 -10.75 -2.96
C GLU A 60 -16.25 -12.09 -2.92
N ASP A 61 -15.02 -12.14 -3.41
CA ASP A 61 -14.19 -13.34 -3.38
C ASP A 61 -13.39 -13.47 -2.07
N ARG A 62 -12.71 -14.60 -1.91
CA ARG A 62 -11.91 -14.92 -0.71
C ARG A 62 -10.74 -13.94 -0.45
N LEU A 63 -10.31 -13.18 -1.45
CA LEU A 63 -9.21 -12.21 -1.34
C LEU A 63 -9.70 -10.83 -0.88
N GLY A 64 -11.03 -10.61 -0.85
CA GLY A 64 -11.65 -9.33 -0.49
C GLY A 64 -11.45 -8.26 -1.57
N GLY A 65 -11.65 -7.00 -1.21
CA GLY A 65 -11.44 -5.88 -2.11
C GLY A 65 -9.99 -5.72 -2.54
N ALA A 66 -9.78 -5.22 -3.75
CA ALA A 66 -8.44 -4.91 -4.22
C ALA A 66 -7.82 -3.80 -3.35
N LYS A 67 -6.73 -4.11 -2.65
CA LYS A 67 -6.06 -3.15 -1.76
C LYS A 67 -5.43 -2.03 -2.58
N MET A 68 -5.75 -0.80 -2.24
CA MET A 68 -5.18 0.39 -2.85
C MET A 68 -3.78 0.68 -2.30
N THR A 69 -3.67 0.73 -0.98
CA THR A 69 -2.42 1.07 -0.27
C THR A 69 -2.52 0.65 1.19
N TYR A 70 -1.37 0.44 1.82
CA TYR A 70 -1.26 0.39 3.28
C TYR A 70 -0.90 1.79 3.79
N LEU A 71 -1.46 2.18 4.93
CA LEU A 71 -1.24 3.49 5.53
C LEU A 71 -0.59 3.36 6.90
N ASP A 72 0.03 4.44 7.35
CA ASP A 72 0.40 4.60 8.76
C ASP A 72 -0.84 4.79 9.63
N THR A 73 -0.66 4.69 10.92
CA THR A 73 -1.64 5.15 11.91
C THR A 73 -1.69 6.68 11.98
N SER A 74 -2.82 7.18 12.46
CA SER A 74 -3.07 8.62 12.63
C SER A 74 -3.13 9.41 11.31
N VAL A 75 -3.38 8.78 10.19
CA VAL A 75 -3.72 9.44 8.92
C VAL A 75 -5.16 9.93 9.01
N VAL A 76 -5.39 11.18 8.66
CA VAL A 76 -6.73 11.80 8.72
C VAL A 76 -7.64 11.20 7.65
N ILE A 77 -8.84 10.81 8.06
CA ILE A 77 -9.83 10.14 7.22
C ILE A 77 -11.17 10.85 7.34
N LYS A 78 -11.78 11.11 6.19
CA LYS A 78 -13.15 11.62 6.03
C LYS A 78 -14.07 10.49 5.62
N VAL A 79 -14.95 10.05 6.53
CA VAL A 79 -15.95 9.01 6.26
C VAL A 79 -17.23 9.68 5.76
N ILE A 80 -17.77 9.19 4.65
CA ILE A 80 -18.99 9.73 4.02
C ILE A 80 -20.14 8.72 3.95
N ASP A 81 -19.84 7.42 4.13
CA ASP A 81 -20.84 6.34 4.08
C ASP A 81 -20.30 5.11 4.81
N SER A 82 -21.12 4.09 5.04
CA SER A 82 -20.69 2.84 5.68
C SER A 82 -21.53 1.63 5.30
N THR A 83 -20.88 0.46 5.31
CA THR A 83 -21.49 -0.85 5.37
C THR A 83 -21.47 -1.38 6.80
N ILE A 84 -21.80 -2.65 7.00
CA ILE A 84 -21.72 -3.30 8.33
C ILE A 84 -20.28 -3.26 8.88
N ILE A 85 -19.28 -3.57 8.05
CA ILE A 85 -17.87 -3.75 8.47
C ILE A 85 -16.90 -2.72 7.93
N ASN A 86 -17.28 -1.93 6.90
CA ASN A 86 -16.40 -0.97 6.25
C ASN A 86 -16.98 0.44 6.25
N TYR A 87 -16.11 1.44 6.23
CA TYR A 87 -16.42 2.82 5.94
C TYR A 87 -16.05 3.15 4.49
N LYS A 88 -16.94 3.89 3.79
CA LYS A 88 -16.59 4.57 2.55
C LYS A 88 -15.95 5.90 2.90
N VAL A 89 -14.72 6.10 2.44
CA VAL A 89 -13.91 7.27 2.77
C VAL A 89 -13.68 8.13 1.54
N GLN A 90 -13.78 9.44 1.71
CA GLN A 90 -13.46 10.43 0.70
C GLN A 90 -12.00 10.85 0.90
N LEU A 91 -11.16 10.59 -0.11
CA LEU A 91 -9.74 10.91 -0.10
C LEU A 91 -9.45 12.31 -0.64
N SER A 92 -10.13 12.68 -1.73
CA SER A 92 -10.13 14.00 -2.37
C SER A 92 -11.53 14.27 -2.93
N LYS A 93 -11.74 15.39 -3.60
CA LYS A 93 -13.04 15.74 -4.18
C LYS A 93 -13.64 14.61 -5.03
N ASN A 94 -12.81 13.94 -5.82
CA ASN A 94 -13.23 12.94 -6.80
C ASN A 94 -12.74 11.51 -6.47
N HIS A 95 -11.99 11.31 -5.38
CA HIS A 95 -11.38 10.01 -5.06
C HIS A 95 -11.97 9.43 -3.78
N PHE A 96 -12.30 8.14 -3.84
CA PHE A 96 -12.94 7.40 -2.76
C PHE A 96 -12.24 6.06 -2.57
N ALA A 97 -12.37 5.52 -1.37
CA ALA A 97 -11.89 4.19 -1.02
C ALA A 97 -12.76 3.59 0.08
N TRP A 98 -12.42 2.37 0.47
CA TRP A 98 -13.01 1.67 1.59
C TRP A 98 -11.97 1.40 2.67
N LEU A 99 -12.37 1.52 3.93
CA LEU A 99 -11.53 1.29 5.11
C LEU A 99 -12.31 0.42 6.10
N ALA A 100 -11.69 -0.64 6.61
CA ALA A 100 -12.30 -1.45 7.66
C ALA A 100 -12.61 -0.60 8.91
N LYS A 101 -13.78 -0.80 9.52
CA LYS A 101 -14.17 -0.07 10.74
C LYS A 101 -13.19 -0.30 11.90
N THR A 102 -12.59 -1.48 11.97
CA THR A 102 -11.55 -1.82 12.94
C THR A 102 -10.25 -1.04 12.78
N SER A 103 -10.04 -0.42 11.61
CA SER A 103 -8.87 0.40 11.29
C SER A 103 -9.13 1.90 11.40
N PHE A 104 -10.20 2.31 12.09
CA PHE A 104 -10.60 3.72 12.22
C PHE A 104 -10.93 4.07 13.67
N ILE A 105 -10.41 5.22 14.13
CA ILE A 105 -10.79 5.85 15.39
C ILE A 105 -11.44 7.19 15.08
N LYS A 106 -12.70 7.36 15.52
CA LYS A 106 -13.42 8.63 15.40
C LYS A 106 -12.74 9.71 16.26
N ASP A 107 -12.57 10.88 15.69
CA ASP A 107 -12.07 12.07 16.38
C ASP A 107 -12.87 13.29 15.94
N SER A 108 -13.86 13.68 16.75
CA SER A 108 -14.75 14.82 16.46
C SER A 108 -14.07 16.17 16.62
N THR A 109 -12.84 16.24 17.09
CA THR A 109 -12.06 17.48 17.17
C THR A 109 -11.41 17.83 15.83
N ILE A 110 -11.33 16.88 14.90
CA ILE A 110 -10.76 17.10 13.58
C ILE A 110 -11.74 17.90 12.73
N ASN A 111 -11.31 19.07 12.29
CA ASN A 111 -11.97 19.84 11.26
C ASN A 111 -11.31 19.58 9.90
N ILE A 112 -11.96 18.79 9.05
CA ILE A 112 -11.45 18.47 7.72
C ILE A 112 -11.44 19.74 6.87
N GLN A 113 -10.26 20.12 6.39
CA GLN A 113 -10.08 21.25 5.48
C GLN A 113 -10.42 20.85 4.04
N PRO A 114 -10.79 21.80 3.18
CA PRO A 114 -10.98 21.54 1.75
C PRO A 114 -9.71 20.99 1.08
N TYR A 115 -8.54 21.44 1.53
CA TYR A 115 -7.20 20.99 1.12
C TYR A 115 -6.18 21.32 2.22
N TYR A 116 -5.02 20.66 2.15
CA TYR A 116 -3.86 20.88 3.00
C TYR A 116 -2.65 21.22 2.14
N LEU A 117 -1.76 22.06 2.64
CA LEU A 117 -0.62 22.51 1.86
C LEU A 117 0.58 21.57 2.00
N THR A 118 1.30 21.41 0.89
CA THR A 118 2.66 20.87 0.89
C THR A 118 3.64 22.00 1.12
N ASN A 119 4.84 21.67 1.63
CA ASN A 119 5.95 22.61 1.77
C ASN A 119 7.18 22.07 1.00
N SER A 120 8.35 22.62 1.32
CA SER A 120 9.61 22.27 0.68
C SER A 120 9.99 20.81 0.87
N TRP A 121 10.80 20.30 -0.06
CA TRP A 121 11.27 18.93 -0.10
C TRP A 121 12.76 18.83 0.17
N LEU A 122 13.15 17.67 0.68
CA LEU A 122 14.55 17.24 0.72
C LEU A 122 14.66 15.85 0.07
N VAL A 123 15.58 15.75 -0.90
CA VAL A 123 16.01 14.47 -1.49
C VAL A 123 17.45 14.24 -1.08
N ASN A 124 17.73 13.16 -0.37
CA ASN A 124 19.07 12.80 0.11
C ASN A 124 19.19 11.28 0.23
N GLY A 125 20.37 10.80 0.59
CA GLY A 125 20.61 9.37 0.81
C GLY A 125 21.60 9.14 1.93
N ASP A 126 21.55 7.93 2.50
CA ASP A 126 22.54 7.33 3.40
C ASP A 126 23.38 6.27 2.67
N GLU A 127 23.89 5.28 3.37
CA GLU A 127 24.69 4.20 2.76
C GLU A 127 23.86 3.23 1.92
N LYS A 128 22.61 2.97 2.32
CA LYS A 128 21.75 1.91 1.76
C LYS A 128 20.51 2.42 1.05
N TYR A 129 20.01 3.60 1.42
CA TYR A 129 18.73 4.14 0.98
C TYR A 129 18.83 5.57 0.47
N ASP A 130 17.90 5.92 -0.41
CA ASP A 130 17.57 7.30 -0.73
C ASP A 130 16.24 7.69 -0.12
N TYR A 131 16.05 8.97 0.14
CA TYR A 131 14.88 9.52 0.80
C TYR A 131 14.32 10.72 0.05
N VAL A 132 13.02 10.75 -0.14
CA VAL A 132 12.26 11.95 -0.48
C VAL A 132 11.41 12.30 0.73
N THR A 133 11.65 13.48 1.31
CA THR A 133 10.95 13.96 2.50
C THR A 133 10.18 15.23 2.18
N ILE A 134 8.86 15.22 2.38
CA ILE A 134 7.96 16.32 2.09
C ILE A 134 7.23 16.71 3.37
N SER A 135 7.29 17.99 3.74
CA SER A 135 6.50 18.50 4.85
C SER A 135 5.06 18.78 4.39
N LEU A 136 4.08 18.36 5.18
CA LEU A 136 2.65 18.55 4.96
C LEU A 136 2.03 19.22 6.18
N ASP A 137 0.89 19.88 5.99
CA ASP A 137 0.13 20.46 7.09
C ASP A 137 -0.56 19.39 7.95
N GLU A 138 -0.83 18.20 7.37
CA GLU A 138 -1.44 17.08 8.07
C GLU A 138 -0.99 15.73 7.50
N LYS A 139 -1.21 14.63 8.23
CA LYS A 139 -1.04 13.27 7.72
C LYS A 139 -2.20 12.91 6.82
N LEU A 140 -1.96 12.83 5.53
CA LEU A 140 -2.96 12.63 4.49
C LEU A 140 -2.91 11.22 3.90
N PRO A 141 -4.03 10.69 3.38
CA PRO A 141 -4.03 9.44 2.64
C PRO A 141 -3.19 9.56 1.36
N TYR A 142 -2.54 8.47 0.99
CA TYR A 142 -1.75 8.38 -0.23
C TYR A 142 -1.92 7.01 -0.89
N ARG A 143 -1.52 6.91 -2.15
CA ARG A 143 -1.23 5.64 -2.83
C ARG A 143 0.05 5.73 -3.62
N SER A 144 0.67 4.58 -3.90
CA SER A 144 1.85 4.52 -4.74
C SER A 144 1.67 3.57 -5.91
N ILE A 145 2.33 3.88 -7.02
CA ILE A 145 2.30 3.14 -8.27
C ILE A 145 3.75 2.98 -8.75
N GLN A 146 4.12 1.76 -9.14
CA GLN A 146 5.38 1.51 -9.83
C GLN A 146 5.19 1.62 -11.35
N GLN A 147 6.17 2.22 -12.01
CA GLN A 147 6.29 2.27 -13.47
C GLN A 147 7.64 1.68 -13.85
N ILE A 148 7.70 0.90 -14.92
CA ILE A 148 8.91 0.17 -15.34
C ILE A 148 9.58 0.78 -16.57
N ASN A 149 8.87 1.56 -17.36
CA ASN A 149 9.42 2.23 -18.53
C ASN A 149 8.78 3.62 -18.72
N PRO A 150 9.44 4.70 -18.27
CA PRO A 150 10.68 4.73 -17.49
C PRO A 150 10.47 4.21 -16.05
N SER A 151 11.57 3.78 -15.39
CA SER A 151 11.53 3.30 -14.00
C SER A 151 11.23 4.44 -13.05
N ARG A 152 10.05 4.39 -12.39
CA ARG A 152 9.55 5.44 -11.51
C ARG A 152 8.74 4.88 -10.35
N ILE A 153 8.80 5.59 -9.23
CA ILE A 153 7.82 5.48 -8.15
C ILE A 153 6.95 6.74 -8.23
N VAL A 154 5.65 6.56 -8.36
CA VAL A 154 4.67 7.64 -8.36
C VAL A 154 3.87 7.56 -7.07
N VAL A 155 3.78 8.66 -6.32
CA VAL A 155 3.00 8.73 -5.09
C VAL A 155 1.98 9.86 -5.22
N GLU A 156 0.71 9.53 -5.07
CA GLU A 156 -0.38 10.50 -5.05
C GLU A 156 -0.83 10.72 -3.61
N ILE A 157 -0.79 11.98 -3.16
CA ILE A 157 -1.27 12.42 -1.86
C ILE A 157 -2.62 13.08 -2.06
N PHE A 158 -3.64 12.52 -1.46
CA PHE A 158 -5.00 13.00 -1.58
C PHE A 158 -5.31 14.08 -0.53
N GLY A 159 -6.07 15.09 -0.91
CA GLY A 159 -6.36 16.24 -0.06
C GLY A 159 -5.22 17.28 -0.01
N ALA A 160 -4.19 17.15 -0.85
CA ALA A 160 -3.01 18.01 -0.84
C ALA A 160 -2.99 18.98 -2.04
N THR A 161 -2.65 20.24 -1.76
CA THR A 161 -2.39 21.29 -2.75
C THR A 161 -0.95 21.79 -2.61
N SER A 162 -0.30 22.04 -3.75
CA SER A 162 1.08 22.51 -3.77
C SER A 162 1.26 23.90 -3.18
N ASN A 163 2.14 24.03 -2.21
CA ASN A 163 2.77 25.27 -1.76
C ASN A 163 4.31 25.06 -1.71
N THR A 164 4.81 24.16 -2.53
CA THR A 164 6.24 23.84 -2.62
C THR A 164 6.98 24.97 -3.30
N ASN A 165 7.88 25.65 -2.57
CA ASN A 165 8.70 26.75 -3.09
C ASN A 165 10.07 26.28 -3.61
N TRP A 166 10.62 25.16 -3.08
CA TRP A 166 11.88 24.58 -3.52
C TRP A 166 11.97 23.09 -3.22
N ILE A 167 12.77 22.41 -4.03
CA ILE A 167 13.16 21.01 -3.86
C ILE A 167 14.69 20.98 -3.77
N THR A 168 15.22 20.54 -2.63
CA THR A 168 16.66 20.36 -2.45
C THR A 168 17.02 18.91 -2.74
N GLN A 169 17.78 18.66 -3.81
CA GLN A 169 18.30 17.33 -4.14
C GLN A 169 19.79 17.28 -3.87
N ARG A 170 20.21 16.43 -2.93
CA ARG A 170 21.62 16.25 -2.54
C ARG A 170 22.29 15.16 -3.38
N THR A 171 23.59 15.32 -3.61
CA THR A 171 24.41 14.33 -4.33
C THR A 171 24.58 13.01 -3.57
N SER A 172 24.16 12.94 -2.29
CA SER A 172 24.10 11.69 -1.52
C SER A 172 22.99 10.74 -2.00
N ALA A 173 21.95 11.22 -2.69
CA ALA A 173 21.00 10.36 -3.38
C ALA A 173 21.68 9.68 -4.57
N LYS A 174 21.60 8.34 -4.65
CA LYS A 174 22.32 7.54 -5.66
C LYS A 174 21.38 6.75 -6.55
N GLU A 175 20.24 6.28 -6.02
CA GLU A 175 19.20 5.57 -6.76
C GLU A 175 18.18 6.55 -7.37
N ILE A 176 17.86 7.62 -6.66
CA ILE A 176 16.96 8.66 -7.15
C ILE A 176 17.70 9.53 -8.14
N LYS A 177 17.36 9.43 -9.43
CA LYS A 177 17.88 10.26 -10.51
C LYS A 177 17.28 11.67 -10.45
N ASN A 178 15.97 11.77 -10.22
CA ASN A 178 15.22 13.02 -10.12
C ASN A 178 13.96 12.83 -9.27
N ALA A 179 13.49 13.90 -8.64
CA ALA A 179 12.22 13.94 -7.94
C ALA A 179 11.55 15.29 -8.19
N TYR A 180 10.28 15.25 -8.63
CA TYR A 180 9.49 16.43 -8.93
C TYR A 180 8.01 16.14 -8.69
N TYR A 181 7.14 17.13 -8.88
CA TYR A 181 5.70 16.96 -8.67
C TYR A 181 4.88 17.49 -9.82
N GLU A 182 3.64 17.02 -9.86
CA GLU A 182 2.55 17.50 -10.68
C GLU A 182 1.32 17.72 -9.79
N GLN A 183 0.62 18.84 -9.97
CA GLN A 183 -0.71 19.04 -9.38
C GLN A 183 -1.73 18.52 -10.38
N MET A 184 -2.30 17.33 -10.13
CA MET A 184 -3.22 16.68 -11.08
C MET A 184 -4.63 17.26 -11.00
N GLU A 185 -5.11 17.49 -9.78
CA GLU A 185 -6.38 18.12 -9.43
C GLU A 185 -6.08 19.10 -8.28
N ASP A 186 -6.99 20.01 -7.97
CA ASP A 186 -6.77 21.02 -6.93
C ASP A 186 -6.38 20.41 -5.56
N ASP A 187 -6.79 19.16 -5.31
CA ASP A 187 -6.55 18.44 -4.07
C ASP A 187 -5.92 17.06 -4.29
N VAL A 188 -5.16 16.85 -5.38
CA VAL A 188 -4.35 15.64 -5.63
C VAL A 188 -2.93 16.03 -6.04
N PHE A 189 -2.01 15.88 -5.12
CA PHE A 189 -0.60 16.20 -5.29
C PHE A 189 0.19 14.93 -5.64
N LYS A 190 0.80 14.91 -6.81
CA LYS A 190 1.49 13.75 -7.36
C LYS A 190 2.99 13.96 -7.35
N ILE A 191 3.69 13.06 -6.68
CA ILE A 191 5.14 12.99 -6.60
C ILE A 191 5.63 11.98 -7.63
N ILE A 192 6.61 12.36 -8.44
CA ILE A 192 7.28 11.49 -9.39
C ILE A 192 8.75 11.35 -8.96
N ILE A 193 9.18 10.10 -8.72
CA ILE A 193 10.55 9.76 -8.36
C ILE A 193 11.11 8.89 -9.47
N GLU A 194 12.04 9.44 -10.26
CA GLU A 194 12.74 8.71 -11.32
C GLU A 194 13.90 7.93 -10.74
N LEU A 195 13.98 6.64 -11.05
CA LEU A 195 15.02 5.75 -10.57
C LEU A 195 16.14 5.62 -11.60
N LYS A 196 17.35 5.34 -11.10
CA LYS A 196 18.54 5.10 -11.93
C LYS A 196 18.49 3.71 -12.58
N HIS A 197 18.12 2.70 -11.80
CA HIS A 197 18.05 1.32 -12.25
C HIS A 197 16.65 0.96 -12.74
N ALA A 198 16.59 0.06 -13.70
CA ALA A 198 15.30 -0.45 -14.25
C ALA A 198 14.58 -1.33 -13.23
N GLN A 199 15.32 -2.13 -12.45
CA GLN A 199 14.77 -2.98 -11.42
C GLN A 199 14.40 -2.17 -10.18
N HIS A 200 13.17 -2.30 -9.71
CA HIS A 200 12.75 -1.79 -8.41
C HIS A 200 13.24 -2.72 -7.29
N TRP A 201 14.05 -2.19 -6.37
CA TRP A 201 14.55 -2.94 -5.21
C TRP A 201 13.72 -2.75 -3.96
N GLY A 202 12.70 -1.93 -4.05
CA GLY A 202 11.75 -1.68 -2.99
C GLY A 202 11.76 -0.24 -2.48
N TYR A 203 10.69 0.11 -1.78
CA TYR A 203 10.54 1.39 -1.10
C TYR A 203 9.50 1.27 0.01
N SER A 204 9.57 2.15 0.99
CA SER A 204 8.52 2.29 2.00
C SER A 204 8.09 3.74 2.11
N ILE A 205 6.82 3.95 2.46
CA ILE A 205 6.23 5.27 2.65
C ILE A 205 5.68 5.32 4.07
N TYR A 206 6.08 6.34 4.82
CA TYR A 206 5.67 6.51 6.20
C TYR A 206 5.72 7.97 6.65
N TYR A 207 5.10 8.26 7.77
CA TYR A 207 5.10 9.60 8.36
C TYR A 207 6.08 9.73 9.53
N GLN A 208 6.90 10.79 9.51
CA GLN A 208 7.64 11.29 10.67
C GLN A 208 7.03 12.63 11.10
N GLY A 209 6.21 12.61 12.16
CA GLY A 209 5.34 13.75 12.44
C GLY A 209 4.40 14.00 11.27
N LYS A 210 4.42 15.21 10.70
CA LYS A 210 3.66 15.57 9.49
C LYS A 210 4.51 15.52 8.20
N LYS A 211 5.71 14.96 8.26
CA LYS A 211 6.56 14.77 7.07
C LYS A 211 6.28 13.40 6.46
N LEU A 212 5.86 13.38 5.21
CA LEU A 212 5.80 12.14 4.43
C LEU A 212 7.23 11.81 3.96
N VAL A 213 7.68 10.62 4.30
CA VAL A 213 8.99 10.09 3.91
C VAL A 213 8.78 8.93 2.95
N ILE A 214 9.39 9.02 1.78
CA ILE A 214 9.49 7.93 0.82
C ILE A 214 10.94 7.46 0.86
N LYS A 215 11.17 6.28 1.47
CA LYS A 215 12.47 5.63 1.60
C LYS A 215 12.63 4.64 0.45
N VAL A 216 13.59 4.87 -0.44
CA VAL A 216 13.86 4.05 -1.63
C VAL A 216 15.09 3.20 -1.41
N LYS A 217 14.95 1.88 -1.54
CA LYS A 217 16.06 0.94 -1.44
C LYS A 217 16.91 1.00 -2.70
N ARG A 218 18.23 1.16 -2.55
CA ARG A 218 19.14 1.13 -3.68
C ARG A 218 19.36 -0.28 -4.20
N GLN A 219 19.64 -0.38 -5.50
CA GLN A 219 20.17 -1.64 -6.01
C GLN A 219 21.47 -1.98 -5.27
N PRO A 220 21.64 -3.24 -4.76
CA PRO A 220 22.90 -3.68 -4.17
C PRO A 220 24.06 -3.49 -5.15
N GLY A 221 25.18 -3.00 -4.65
CA GLY A 221 26.37 -2.76 -5.49
C GLY A 221 27.03 -4.05 -5.99
N ASP A 222 26.78 -5.17 -5.31
CA ASP A 222 27.20 -6.52 -5.70
C ASP A 222 25.97 -7.42 -5.67
N LEU A 223 25.61 -7.98 -6.83
CA LEU A 223 24.45 -8.83 -7.04
C LEU A 223 24.78 -10.34 -6.94
N SER A 224 25.98 -10.68 -6.43
CA SER A 224 26.28 -12.10 -6.10
C SER A 224 25.46 -12.56 -4.92
N LEU A 225 24.98 -13.82 -4.94
CA LEU A 225 24.11 -14.36 -3.89
C LEU A 225 24.76 -14.27 -2.49
N GLU A 226 26.09 -14.39 -2.39
CA GLU A 226 26.82 -14.30 -1.12
C GLU A 226 26.75 -12.93 -0.44
N LYS A 227 26.37 -11.87 -1.18
CA LYS A 227 26.23 -10.50 -0.68
C LYS A 227 24.77 -10.15 -0.36
N LEU A 228 23.83 -11.02 -0.69
CA LEU A 228 22.41 -10.75 -0.56
C LEU A 228 21.80 -11.44 0.66
N LYS A 229 20.80 -10.80 1.25
CA LYS A 229 19.97 -11.33 2.32
C LYS A 229 18.59 -11.67 1.75
N ILE A 230 18.22 -12.93 1.84
CA ILE A 230 16.99 -13.47 1.24
C ILE A 230 16.04 -13.91 2.35
N ALA A 231 14.81 -13.45 2.30
CA ALA A 231 13.76 -13.98 3.15
C ALA A 231 13.04 -15.12 2.44
N LEU A 232 12.79 -16.21 3.17
CA LEU A 232 11.96 -17.34 2.75
C LEU A 232 10.74 -17.42 3.64
N ASP A 233 9.58 -17.57 3.02
CA ASP A 233 8.34 -17.84 3.71
C ASP A 233 7.81 -19.22 3.32
N ALA A 234 7.70 -20.11 4.27
CA ALA A 234 6.98 -21.38 4.11
C ALA A 234 5.50 -21.11 4.42
N GLY A 235 4.65 -21.15 3.39
CA GLY A 235 3.22 -20.86 3.50
C GLY A 235 2.53 -21.71 4.56
N HIS A 236 1.47 -21.17 5.19
CA HIS A 236 0.66 -21.84 6.21
C HIS A 236 1.45 -22.18 7.48
N GLY A 237 0.97 -23.15 8.29
CA GLY A 237 1.61 -23.62 9.54
C GLY A 237 0.67 -23.59 10.73
N GLY A 238 0.95 -24.45 11.71
CA GLY A 238 0.14 -24.62 12.91
C GLY A 238 -1.31 -24.99 12.57
N ASP A 239 -2.25 -24.16 13.01
CA ASP A 239 -3.69 -24.38 12.77
C ASP A 239 -4.14 -24.12 11.33
N ASN A 240 -3.33 -23.43 10.54
CA ASN A 240 -3.58 -23.20 9.13
C ASN A 240 -2.92 -24.28 8.27
N ASN A 241 -3.69 -25.28 7.88
CA ASN A 241 -3.22 -26.42 7.11
C ASN A 241 -2.94 -26.11 5.62
N GLY A 242 -3.48 -24.99 5.08
CA GLY A 242 -3.49 -24.75 3.65
C GLY A 242 -4.40 -25.69 2.88
N ALA A 243 -4.06 -25.97 1.62
CA ALA A 243 -4.74 -26.96 0.81
C ALA A 243 -4.49 -28.38 1.32
N THR A 244 -5.36 -29.31 0.94
CA THR A 244 -5.29 -30.73 1.29
C THR A 244 -5.22 -31.57 0.02
N GLY A 245 -4.27 -32.48 -0.05
CA GLY A 245 -4.12 -33.43 -1.13
C GLY A 245 -5.37 -34.28 -1.35
N THR A 246 -5.75 -34.48 -2.59
CA THR A 246 -7.00 -35.19 -2.92
C THR A 246 -6.87 -36.69 -2.77
N THR A 247 -5.69 -37.26 -2.97
CA THR A 247 -5.42 -38.69 -2.93
C THR A 247 -4.91 -39.15 -1.57
N THR A 248 -3.89 -38.46 -1.05
CA THR A 248 -3.15 -38.87 0.17
C THR A 248 -3.56 -38.10 1.41
N ARG A 249 -4.34 -37.03 1.25
CA ARG A 249 -4.80 -36.15 2.35
C ARG A 249 -3.68 -35.39 3.07
N VAL A 250 -2.52 -35.29 2.47
CA VAL A 250 -1.41 -34.48 2.98
C VAL A 250 -1.78 -33.00 3.03
N GLN A 251 -1.13 -32.27 3.93
CA GLN A 251 -1.42 -30.83 4.15
C GLN A 251 -0.37 -29.96 3.50
N GLU A 252 -0.78 -28.89 2.87
CA GLU A 252 0.11 -27.93 2.21
C GLU A 252 1.22 -27.43 3.14
N LYS A 253 0.90 -27.10 4.40
CA LYS A 253 1.86 -26.57 5.39
C LYS A 253 3.09 -27.47 5.60
N GLU A 254 2.95 -28.79 5.44
CA GLU A 254 4.04 -29.75 5.63
C GLU A 254 5.04 -29.64 4.47
N TYR A 255 4.54 -29.64 3.26
CA TYR A 255 5.35 -29.66 2.05
C TYR A 255 5.91 -28.28 1.68
N THR A 256 5.20 -27.20 2.00
CA THR A 256 5.77 -25.84 1.89
C THR A 256 6.98 -25.67 2.80
N LEU A 257 6.95 -26.26 4.00
CA LEU A 257 8.09 -26.24 4.92
C LEU A 257 9.27 -27.08 4.39
N LEU A 258 9.01 -28.29 3.91
CA LEU A 258 10.05 -29.18 3.36
C LEU A 258 10.74 -28.53 2.14
N ILE A 259 9.97 -27.99 1.21
CA ILE A 259 10.52 -27.33 0.02
C ILE A 259 11.28 -26.05 0.40
N ALA A 260 10.76 -25.24 1.33
CA ALA A 260 11.46 -24.04 1.80
C ALA A 260 12.77 -24.36 2.51
N GLN A 261 12.85 -25.49 3.25
CA GLN A 261 14.09 -25.96 3.88
C GLN A 261 15.13 -26.44 2.85
N GLU A 262 14.71 -27.12 1.78
CA GLU A 262 15.62 -27.46 0.68
C GLU A 262 16.11 -26.19 -0.03
N LEU A 263 15.24 -25.21 -0.24
CA LEU A 263 15.62 -23.91 -0.82
C LEU A 263 16.59 -23.15 0.09
N GLU A 264 16.38 -23.17 1.41
CA GLU A 264 17.33 -22.61 2.37
C GLU A 264 18.72 -23.26 2.25
N LYS A 265 18.78 -24.59 2.19
CA LYS A 265 20.05 -25.34 2.04
C LYS A 265 20.77 -24.96 0.75
N GLU A 266 20.03 -24.89 -0.38
CA GLU A 266 20.60 -24.54 -1.67
C GLU A 266 21.14 -23.10 -1.67
N LEU A 267 20.39 -22.12 -1.16
CA LEU A 267 20.84 -20.74 -1.04
C LEU A 267 22.05 -20.59 -0.12
N ARG A 268 22.06 -21.29 1.02
CA ARG A 268 23.23 -21.30 1.94
C ARG A 268 24.45 -21.97 1.33
N SER A 269 24.28 -22.96 0.45
CA SER A 269 25.39 -23.55 -0.30
C SER A 269 26.07 -22.52 -1.23
N GLN A 270 25.28 -21.54 -1.71
CA GLN A 270 25.76 -20.37 -2.47
C GLN A 270 26.23 -19.21 -1.57
N LYS A 271 26.37 -19.44 -0.25
CA LYS A 271 26.78 -18.49 0.79
C LYS A 271 25.82 -17.31 1.00
N ALA A 272 24.58 -17.36 0.50
CA ALA A 272 23.58 -16.33 0.75
C ALA A 272 23.19 -16.27 2.24
N ALA A 273 22.91 -15.06 2.74
CA ALA A 273 22.29 -14.88 4.03
C ALA A 273 20.78 -15.18 3.92
N VAL A 274 20.29 -16.18 4.67
CA VAL A 274 18.89 -16.60 4.58
C VAL A 274 18.18 -16.46 5.92
N PHE A 275 17.02 -15.85 5.90
CA PHE A 275 16.06 -15.75 6.99
C PHE A 275 14.78 -16.53 6.64
N MET A 276 14.30 -17.38 7.52
CA MET A 276 13.03 -18.12 7.36
C MET A 276 11.97 -17.54 8.28
N THR A 277 10.73 -17.32 7.78
CA THR A 277 9.60 -16.90 8.64
C THR A 277 9.25 -17.98 9.65
N ARG A 278 9.33 -19.26 9.24
CA ARG A 278 9.22 -20.43 10.12
C ARG A 278 10.13 -21.55 9.65
N ASN A 279 10.69 -22.29 10.60
CA ASN A 279 11.52 -23.47 10.36
C ASN A 279 10.95 -24.75 10.99
N LYS A 280 9.73 -24.65 11.53
CA LYS A 280 8.95 -25.75 12.13
C LYS A 280 7.46 -25.50 11.89
N ASP A 281 6.61 -26.48 12.20
CA ASP A 281 5.16 -26.30 12.16
C ASP A 281 4.72 -25.37 13.31
N THR A 282 4.32 -24.15 12.96
CA THR A 282 3.88 -23.12 13.91
C THR A 282 2.91 -22.15 13.25
N SER A 283 1.91 -21.69 14.00
CA SER A 283 0.99 -20.66 13.55
C SER A 283 1.67 -19.30 13.53
N LEU A 284 1.56 -18.60 12.40
CA LEU A 284 1.96 -17.20 12.22
C LEU A 284 0.88 -16.48 11.44
N SER A 285 0.41 -15.37 11.95
CA SER A 285 -0.49 -14.48 11.22
C SER A 285 0.24 -13.79 10.07
N MET A 286 -0.48 -13.26 9.08
CA MET A 286 0.11 -12.49 7.99
C MET A 286 0.82 -11.23 8.49
N VAL A 287 0.29 -10.58 9.53
CA VAL A 287 0.92 -9.40 10.15
C VAL A 287 2.28 -9.76 10.75
N GLU A 288 2.34 -10.84 11.55
CA GLU A 288 3.61 -11.30 12.14
C GLU A 288 4.65 -11.64 11.06
N ARG A 289 4.26 -12.33 9.98
CA ARG A 289 5.17 -12.61 8.86
C ARG A 289 5.70 -11.33 8.22
N ILE A 290 4.84 -10.34 7.96
CA ILE A 290 5.25 -9.05 7.40
C ILE A 290 6.22 -8.33 8.35
N GLU A 291 5.91 -8.26 9.65
CA GLU A 291 6.76 -7.60 10.65
C GLU A 291 8.14 -8.26 10.77
N MET A 292 8.18 -9.60 10.79
CA MET A 292 9.42 -10.36 10.82
C MET A 292 10.28 -10.06 9.59
N VAL A 293 9.69 -10.13 8.39
CA VAL A 293 10.44 -9.88 7.14
C VAL A 293 10.88 -8.42 7.04
N LYS A 294 10.03 -7.45 7.39
CA LYS A 294 10.40 -6.02 7.40
C LYS A 294 11.53 -5.71 8.39
N LYS A 295 11.52 -6.34 9.56
CA LYS A 295 12.58 -6.20 10.57
C LYS A 295 13.94 -6.71 10.06
N GLU A 296 13.93 -7.80 9.29
CA GLU A 296 15.13 -8.38 8.71
C GLU A 296 15.66 -7.57 7.52
N ASP A 297 14.84 -6.72 6.89
CA ASP A 297 15.18 -5.88 5.74
C ASP A 297 15.92 -6.67 4.63
N PRO A 298 15.32 -7.73 4.09
CA PRO A 298 15.96 -8.58 3.07
C PRO A 298 16.05 -7.83 1.73
N ASP A 299 16.91 -8.31 0.84
CA ASP A 299 16.98 -7.81 -0.53
C ASP A 299 15.77 -8.25 -1.35
N PHE A 300 15.24 -9.46 -1.09
CA PHE A 300 13.97 -9.95 -1.65
C PHE A 300 13.37 -11.09 -0.81
N LEU A 301 12.11 -11.42 -1.09
CA LEU A 301 11.33 -12.47 -0.43
C LEU A 301 10.86 -13.51 -1.45
N ILE A 302 11.01 -14.80 -1.12
CA ILE A 302 10.37 -15.93 -1.81
C ILE A 302 9.41 -16.62 -0.85
N SER A 303 8.12 -16.70 -1.22
CA SER A 303 7.09 -17.44 -0.47
C SER A 303 6.72 -18.71 -1.21
N ILE A 304 6.75 -19.86 -0.54
CA ILE A 304 6.49 -21.18 -1.11
C ILE A 304 5.09 -21.63 -0.72
N HIS A 305 4.30 -21.97 -1.72
CA HIS A 305 2.93 -22.46 -1.62
C HIS A 305 2.67 -23.65 -2.54
N LEU A 306 1.53 -24.32 -2.33
CA LEU A 306 1.00 -25.39 -3.18
C LEU A 306 -0.44 -25.06 -3.54
N ASN A 307 -0.70 -24.95 -4.81
CA ASN A 307 -2.00 -24.53 -5.34
C ASN A 307 -3.09 -25.61 -5.15
N SER A 308 -4.32 -25.18 -5.27
CA SER A 308 -5.47 -26.08 -5.26
C SER A 308 -6.59 -25.51 -6.13
N SER A 309 -7.32 -26.39 -6.81
CA SER A 309 -8.45 -26.06 -7.65
C SER A 309 -9.63 -27.03 -7.39
N VAL A 310 -10.85 -26.55 -7.60
CA VAL A 310 -12.06 -27.42 -7.61
C VAL A 310 -12.05 -28.37 -8.82
N LYS A 311 -11.27 -28.04 -9.87
CA LYS A 311 -11.06 -28.89 -11.05
C LYS A 311 -9.74 -29.64 -10.89
N ASP A 312 -9.81 -30.95 -10.72
CA ASP A 312 -8.67 -31.84 -10.55
C ASP A 312 -7.74 -31.95 -11.80
N SER A 313 -8.25 -31.53 -12.95
CA SER A 313 -7.50 -31.48 -14.22
C SER A 313 -6.50 -30.30 -14.28
N ILE A 314 -6.63 -29.30 -13.40
CA ILE A 314 -5.71 -28.15 -13.36
C ILE A 314 -4.44 -28.57 -12.62
N LYS A 315 -3.27 -28.33 -13.27
CA LYS A 315 -1.96 -28.70 -12.74
C LYS A 315 -0.87 -27.76 -13.22
N GLY A 316 0.30 -27.84 -12.58
CA GLY A 316 1.51 -27.13 -12.99
C GLY A 316 1.94 -26.04 -12.03
N VAL A 317 2.87 -25.22 -12.48
CA VAL A 317 3.54 -24.18 -11.69
C VAL A 317 3.03 -22.80 -12.05
N SER A 318 2.95 -21.92 -11.04
CA SER A 318 2.69 -20.50 -11.23
C SER A 318 3.48 -19.64 -10.25
N THR A 319 3.73 -18.39 -10.64
CA THR A 319 4.35 -17.39 -9.79
C THR A 319 3.48 -16.15 -9.73
N TYR A 320 3.55 -15.43 -8.61
CA TYR A 320 2.65 -14.33 -8.36
C TYR A 320 3.41 -13.10 -7.87
N TYR A 321 3.03 -11.94 -8.42
CA TYR A 321 3.49 -10.63 -7.96
C TYR A 321 2.32 -9.66 -7.78
N ARG A 322 2.50 -8.66 -6.92
CA ARG A 322 1.53 -7.58 -6.78
C ARG A 322 1.92 -6.37 -7.61
N TYR A 323 3.16 -5.94 -7.50
CA TYR A 323 3.67 -4.72 -8.10
C TYR A 323 4.50 -5.02 -9.35
N ILE A 324 4.25 -4.25 -10.41
CA ILE A 324 4.84 -4.48 -11.73
C ILE A 324 6.39 -4.45 -11.73
N GLY A 325 7.00 -3.64 -10.86
CA GLY A 325 8.45 -3.56 -10.71
C GLY A 325 9.09 -4.82 -10.12
N PHE A 326 8.27 -5.74 -9.55
CA PHE A 326 8.74 -7.02 -9.01
C PHE A 326 8.51 -8.19 -9.98
N ARG A 327 7.78 -7.96 -11.07
CA ARG A 327 7.50 -8.97 -12.09
C ARG A 327 8.75 -9.66 -12.65
N PRO A 328 9.90 -8.99 -12.89
CA PRO A 328 11.06 -9.69 -13.44
C PRO A 328 11.53 -10.87 -12.57
N LEU A 329 11.59 -10.70 -11.24
CA LEU A 329 11.95 -11.79 -10.32
C LEU A 329 11.02 -13.00 -10.49
N THR A 330 9.70 -12.77 -10.52
CA THR A 330 8.71 -13.84 -10.62
C THR A 330 8.73 -14.51 -12.00
N GLN A 331 8.99 -13.75 -13.06
CA GLN A 331 9.09 -14.27 -14.42
C GLN A 331 10.29 -15.21 -14.58
N TYR A 332 11.49 -14.82 -14.13
CA TYR A 332 12.68 -15.67 -14.24
C TYR A 332 12.58 -16.94 -13.41
N ILE A 333 11.92 -16.88 -12.24
CA ILE A 333 11.65 -18.06 -11.42
C ILE A 333 10.69 -19.00 -12.15
N LEU A 334 9.58 -18.48 -12.73
CA LEU A 334 8.65 -19.30 -13.49
C LEU A 334 9.33 -20.00 -14.68
N GLU A 335 10.09 -19.26 -15.47
CA GLU A 335 10.83 -19.79 -16.63
C GLU A 335 11.79 -20.93 -16.25
N SER A 336 12.43 -20.83 -15.10
CA SER A 336 13.29 -21.89 -14.58
C SER A 336 12.46 -23.07 -14.06
N MET A 337 11.39 -22.82 -13.32
CA MET A 337 10.53 -23.89 -12.78
C MET A 337 9.87 -24.76 -13.85
N VAL A 338 9.49 -24.18 -14.99
CA VAL A 338 8.92 -24.92 -16.15
C VAL A 338 9.92 -25.96 -16.70
N GLN A 339 11.24 -25.77 -16.51
CA GLN A 339 12.26 -26.75 -16.93
C GLN A 339 12.19 -28.10 -16.18
N LEU A 340 11.41 -28.15 -15.07
CA LEU A 340 11.09 -29.41 -14.39
C LEU A 340 10.08 -30.29 -15.14
N GLY A 341 9.59 -29.84 -16.30
CA GLY A 341 8.54 -30.53 -17.06
C GLY A 341 7.13 -30.28 -16.52
N LEU A 342 6.98 -29.32 -15.61
CA LEU A 342 5.66 -28.90 -15.11
C LEU A 342 4.92 -28.10 -16.17
N ASN A 343 3.59 -28.22 -16.19
CA ASN A 343 2.77 -27.34 -17.00
C ASN A 343 2.90 -25.91 -16.49
N GLU A 344 2.98 -24.95 -17.39
CA GLU A 344 2.91 -23.53 -17.01
C GLU A 344 1.45 -23.13 -16.75
N PHE A 345 1.13 -22.76 -15.50
CA PHE A 345 -0.14 -22.11 -15.19
C PHE A 345 -0.05 -20.59 -15.44
N GLY A 346 1.10 -19.97 -15.15
CA GLY A 346 1.41 -18.60 -15.54
C GLY A 346 2.09 -17.74 -14.46
N ASN A 347 2.46 -16.51 -14.89
CA ASN A 347 2.94 -15.45 -14.00
C ASN A 347 1.79 -14.46 -13.74
N VAL A 348 1.20 -14.51 -12.54
CA VAL A 348 -0.05 -13.81 -12.19
C VAL A 348 0.26 -12.47 -11.54
N GLY A 349 -0.16 -11.39 -12.17
CA GLY A 349 0.06 -10.02 -11.70
C GLY A 349 -1.10 -9.46 -10.88
N SER A 350 -0.83 -8.34 -10.18
CA SER A 350 -1.79 -7.61 -9.33
C SER A 350 -2.43 -8.49 -8.25
N PHE A 351 -1.73 -9.54 -7.81
CA PHE A 351 -2.25 -10.52 -6.89
C PHE A 351 -2.43 -9.93 -5.49
N ASN A 352 -3.66 -9.97 -4.97
CA ASN A 352 -4.05 -9.31 -3.73
C ASN A 352 -3.72 -10.12 -2.46
N PHE A 353 -2.59 -10.80 -2.44
CA PHE A 353 -2.12 -11.56 -1.29
C PHE A 353 -1.44 -10.65 -0.26
N THR A 354 -1.72 -10.86 1.02
CA THR A 354 -1.32 -9.93 2.08
C THR A 354 0.21 -9.85 2.22
N LEU A 355 0.93 -10.97 2.14
CA LEU A 355 2.40 -10.98 2.25
C LEU A 355 3.09 -10.35 1.02
N SER A 356 2.41 -10.25 -0.12
CA SER A 356 2.89 -9.50 -1.29
C SER A 356 2.56 -8.00 -1.23
N GLY A 357 1.90 -7.56 -0.14
CA GLY A 357 1.49 -6.17 0.08
C GLY A 357 2.62 -5.18 0.32
N PRO A 358 3.68 -5.50 1.09
CA PRO A 358 4.81 -4.60 1.28
C PRO A 358 5.51 -4.25 -0.02
N THR A 359 5.87 -2.98 -0.17
CA THR A 359 6.71 -2.46 -1.27
C THR A 359 8.19 -2.40 -0.89
N ASP A 360 8.53 -2.78 0.34
CA ASP A 360 9.86 -2.61 0.95
C ASP A 360 10.95 -3.45 0.26
N TYR A 361 10.57 -4.53 -0.43
CA TYR A 361 11.46 -5.47 -1.11
C TYR A 361 10.72 -6.19 -2.25
N PRO A 362 11.41 -6.59 -3.34
CA PRO A 362 10.86 -7.51 -4.34
C PRO A 362 10.37 -8.79 -3.68
N ASN A 363 9.23 -9.28 -4.12
CA ASN A 363 8.68 -10.53 -3.60
C ASN A 363 8.08 -11.39 -4.69
N CYS A 364 8.20 -12.70 -4.53
CA CYS A 364 7.65 -13.74 -5.40
C CYS A 364 6.94 -14.77 -4.54
N LEU A 365 5.67 -15.02 -4.81
CA LEU A 365 5.00 -16.21 -4.31
C LEU A 365 5.07 -17.27 -5.42
N VAL A 366 5.53 -18.47 -5.07
CA VAL A 366 5.66 -19.62 -5.96
C VAL A 366 4.63 -20.67 -5.55
N GLU A 367 3.65 -20.91 -6.38
CA GLU A 367 2.75 -22.07 -6.32
C GLU A 367 3.42 -23.20 -7.11
N VAL A 368 4.10 -24.09 -6.41
CA VAL A 368 5.01 -25.08 -7.01
C VAL A 368 4.27 -26.06 -7.89
N ALA A 369 3.11 -26.54 -7.43
CA ALA A 369 2.27 -27.52 -8.11
C ALA A 369 0.88 -27.56 -7.44
N PHE A 370 -0.08 -28.32 -7.99
CA PHE A 370 -1.44 -28.41 -7.47
C PHE A 370 -1.66 -29.66 -6.60
N LEU A 371 -1.91 -29.51 -5.30
CA LEU A 371 -2.30 -30.60 -4.41
C LEU A 371 -3.63 -31.25 -4.80
N SER A 372 -4.48 -30.55 -5.55
CA SER A 372 -5.75 -31.08 -6.07
C SER A 372 -5.61 -31.97 -7.32
N ASN A 373 -4.43 -32.02 -7.94
CA ASN A 373 -4.14 -32.84 -9.11
C ASN A 373 -3.29 -34.05 -8.73
N LYS A 374 -3.69 -35.26 -9.13
CA LYS A 374 -3.03 -36.54 -8.76
C LYS A 374 -1.57 -36.65 -9.23
N GLU A 375 -1.27 -36.12 -10.42
CA GLU A 375 0.09 -36.17 -10.98
C GLU A 375 1.00 -35.21 -10.23
N ASP A 376 0.55 -33.98 -10.00
CA ASP A 376 1.27 -32.97 -9.21
C ASP A 376 1.43 -33.40 -7.74
N GLU A 377 0.37 -33.94 -7.12
CA GLU A 377 0.44 -34.48 -5.75
C GLU A 377 1.52 -35.56 -5.61
N LYS A 378 1.63 -36.45 -6.61
CA LYS A 378 2.69 -37.48 -6.62
C LYS A 378 4.08 -36.86 -6.68
N LEU A 379 4.30 -35.79 -7.43
CA LEU A 379 5.57 -35.07 -7.47
C LEU A 379 5.85 -34.39 -6.13
N ILE A 380 4.85 -33.74 -5.52
CA ILE A 380 4.96 -33.07 -4.23
C ILE A 380 5.42 -34.04 -3.12
N LEU A 381 5.06 -35.32 -3.20
CA LEU A 381 5.44 -36.33 -2.23
C LEU A 381 6.91 -36.81 -2.37
N ASP A 382 7.57 -36.50 -3.48
CA ASP A 382 8.94 -36.94 -3.76
C ASP A 382 9.98 -35.97 -3.20
N PRO A 383 10.84 -36.37 -2.25
CA PRO A 383 11.91 -35.50 -1.74
C PRO A 383 12.92 -35.04 -2.81
N GLU A 384 13.12 -35.81 -3.89
CA GLU A 384 14.01 -35.39 -4.97
C GLU A 384 13.40 -34.25 -5.78
N PHE A 385 12.08 -34.21 -5.90
CA PHE A 385 11.37 -33.09 -6.50
C PHE A 385 11.56 -31.80 -5.68
N HIS A 386 11.55 -31.87 -4.31
CA HIS A 386 11.80 -30.68 -3.47
C HIS A 386 13.19 -30.08 -3.73
N LYS A 387 14.22 -30.92 -3.89
CA LYS A 387 15.57 -30.48 -4.23
C LYS A 387 15.62 -29.85 -5.63
N ALA A 388 14.97 -30.51 -6.59
CA ALA A 388 14.89 -30.00 -7.96
C ALA A 388 14.19 -28.63 -8.02
N VAL A 389 13.09 -28.46 -7.30
CA VAL A 389 12.39 -27.17 -7.13
C VAL A 389 13.32 -26.10 -6.55
N ALA A 390 14.04 -26.44 -5.47
CA ALA A 390 14.99 -25.52 -4.84
C ALA A 390 16.08 -25.06 -5.83
N CYS A 391 16.67 -26.00 -6.58
CA CYS A 391 17.68 -25.71 -7.60
C CYS A 391 17.11 -24.77 -8.70
N GLN A 392 15.90 -25.04 -9.20
CA GLN A 392 15.29 -24.21 -10.26
C GLN A 392 14.91 -22.80 -9.76
N ILE A 393 14.44 -22.66 -8.53
CA ILE A 393 14.19 -21.33 -7.95
C ILE A 393 15.50 -20.54 -7.86
N VAL A 394 16.59 -21.16 -7.39
CA VAL A 394 17.92 -20.52 -7.31
C VAL A 394 18.45 -20.15 -8.69
N ASP A 395 18.25 -21.03 -9.70
CA ASP A 395 18.63 -20.72 -11.09
C ASP A 395 17.85 -19.50 -11.63
N GLY A 396 16.54 -19.45 -11.41
CA GLY A 396 15.71 -18.31 -11.74
C GLY A 396 16.17 -17.02 -11.08
N ILE A 397 16.52 -17.07 -9.79
CA ILE A 397 17.07 -15.92 -9.07
C ILE A 397 18.39 -15.47 -9.69
N LYS A 398 19.32 -16.39 -10.01
CA LYS A 398 20.61 -16.06 -10.67
C LYS A 398 20.39 -15.39 -12.04
N LYS A 399 19.45 -15.88 -12.85
CA LYS A 399 19.10 -15.26 -14.15
C LYS A 399 18.56 -13.86 -13.97
N TRP A 400 17.66 -13.66 -12.99
CA TRP A 400 17.14 -12.34 -12.65
C TRP A 400 18.24 -11.38 -12.22
N LEU A 401 19.11 -11.78 -11.27
CA LEU A 401 20.22 -10.97 -10.77
C LEU A 401 21.18 -10.58 -11.92
N LYS A 402 21.44 -11.50 -12.85
CA LYS A 402 22.25 -11.21 -14.04
C LYS A 402 21.57 -10.17 -14.95
N ALA A 403 20.25 -10.21 -15.07
CA ALA A 403 19.50 -9.23 -15.87
C ALA A 403 19.41 -7.84 -15.21
N CYS A 404 19.69 -7.73 -13.90
CA CYS A 404 19.76 -6.46 -13.17
C CYS A 404 21.13 -5.76 -13.31
N GLN A 405 22.18 -6.41 -13.82
CA GLN A 405 23.51 -5.83 -14.08
C GLN A 405 23.48 -4.93 -15.30
#